data_7b86ff03fae0871c94c6d1d01499f06d
#
_entry.id   7b86ff03fae0871c94c6d1d01499f06d
#
_cell.length_a   1.000
_cell.length_b   1.000
_cell.length_c   1.000
_cell.angle_alpha   90.00
_cell.angle_beta   90.00
_cell.angle_gamma   90.00
#
_symmetry.space_group_name_H-M   'P 1'
#
loop_
_entity.id
_entity.type
_entity.pdbx_description
1 polymer ?
#
loop_
_entity_poly.entity_id
_entity_poly.type
_entity_poly.pdbx_seq_one_letter_code
_entity_poly.pdbx_strand_id
1 'polypeptide(L)'
;MTGKPTYQDLEKRIKQLELEILEYQRKDKVLNEDLTREINKRKRVEKELRKVSHGSGERIKELNCLYSISKLRERTDFSLEDILQAILDFIPPAWQYPEITCARIIFNGYEFTTNNYKNASWKLTRDIMVYSERVGTLEVCYLEEKLELDEGPFLKEERNLIDAVAERIAKFIEREWAEDEIRKHRDRAEKS
;
A
#
# COMPACT_ATOMS: atom_id res chain seq x y z
N MET A 1 -5.29 21.69 78.76
CA MET A 1 -6.32 20.66 78.94
C MET A 1 -7.33 20.83 77.83
N THR A 2 -7.18 20.05 76.80
CA THR A 2 -8.12 20.01 75.64
C THR A 2 -9.33 19.19 76.10
N GLY A 3 -10.45 19.85 76.35
CA GLY A 3 -11.71 19.19 76.68
C GLY A 3 -12.13 18.23 75.55
N LYS A 4 -12.75 17.11 75.97
CA LYS A 4 -13.33 16.20 74.94
C LYS A 4 -14.40 16.94 74.13
N PRO A 5 -14.45 16.80 72.83
CA PRO A 5 -15.46 17.46 71.99
C PRO A 5 -16.87 17.08 72.45
N THR A 6 -17.77 18.04 72.41
CA THR A 6 -19.17 17.81 72.75
C THR A 6 -19.88 17.08 71.63
N TYR A 7 -21.03 16.48 71.89
CA TYR A 7 -21.83 15.78 70.80
C TYR A 7 -22.19 16.75 69.69
N GLN A 8 -22.48 18.00 69.97
CA GLN A 8 -22.76 19.04 68.98
C GLN A 8 -21.54 19.38 68.09
N ASP A 9 -20.33 19.36 68.64
CA ASP A 9 -19.11 19.61 67.91
C ASP A 9 -18.81 18.48 66.92
N LEU A 10 -19.07 17.25 67.35
CA LEU A 10 -18.93 16.07 66.48
C LEU A 10 -19.96 16.07 65.29
N GLU A 11 -21.21 16.47 65.62
CA GLU A 11 -22.26 16.55 64.60
C GLU A 11 -21.97 17.62 63.55
N LYS A 12 -21.45 18.77 63.93
CA LYS A 12 -20.97 19.81 62.99
C LYS A 12 -19.81 19.32 62.15
N ARG A 13 -18.88 18.60 62.78
CA ARG A 13 -17.71 18.07 62.03
C ARG A 13 -18.11 17.01 61.02
N ILE A 14 -19.05 16.15 61.34
CA ILE A 14 -19.62 15.17 60.41
C ILE A 14 -20.22 15.87 59.19
N LYS A 15 -21.11 16.86 59.40
CA LYS A 15 -21.72 17.62 58.30
C LYS A 15 -20.69 18.32 57.41
N GLN A 16 -19.62 18.86 58.01
CA GLN A 16 -18.55 19.50 57.26
C GLN A 16 -17.79 18.48 56.39
N LEU A 17 -17.47 17.30 56.94
CA LEU A 17 -16.79 16.25 56.20
C LEU A 17 -17.67 15.68 55.07
N GLU A 18 -18.97 15.56 55.30
CA GLU A 18 -19.92 15.15 54.26
C GLU A 18 -19.94 16.13 53.06
N LEU A 19 -19.91 17.43 53.34
CA LEU A 19 -19.83 18.46 52.30
C LEU A 19 -18.49 18.41 51.55
N GLU A 20 -17.37 18.25 52.28
CA GLU A 20 -16.05 18.10 51.67
C GLU A 20 -16.00 16.85 50.73
N ILE A 21 -16.54 15.72 51.16
CA ILE A 21 -16.64 14.50 50.36
C ILE A 21 -17.46 14.75 49.08
N LEU A 22 -18.58 15.44 49.20
CA LEU A 22 -19.45 15.74 48.07
C LEU A 22 -18.73 16.63 47.02
N GLU A 23 -17.94 17.61 47.51
CA GLU A 23 -17.12 18.44 46.60
C GLU A 23 -16.02 17.65 45.91
N TYR A 24 -15.32 16.77 46.63
CA TYR A 24 -14.31 15.90 46.02
C TYR A 24 -14.93 14.97 44.96
N GLN A 25 -16.06 14.36 45.26
CA GLN A 25 -16.76 13.49 44.29
C GLN A 25 -17.18 14.25 43.01
N ARG A 26 -17.62 15.51 43.15
CA ARG A 26 -17.94 16.36 42.00
C ARG A 26 -16.70 16.67 41.15
N LYS A 27 -15.58 17.02 41.81
CA LYS A 27 -14.31 17.32 41.15
C LYS A 27 -13.77 16.09 40.40
N ASP A 28 -13.80 14.92 41.06
CA ASP A 28 -13.38 13.66 40.42
C ASP A 28 -14.24 13.30 39.24
N LYS A 29 -15.55 13.52 39.28
CA LYS A 29 -16.44 13.26 38.15
C LYS A 29 -16.10 14.15 36.98
N VAL A 30 -15.92 15.44 37.18
CA VAL A 30 -15.55 16.39 36.13
C VAL A 30 -14.20 16.02 35.50
N LEU A 31 -13.20 15.72 36.36
CA LEU A 31 -11.87 15.32 35.91
C LEU A 31 -11.91 14.03 35.06
N ASN A 32 -12.69 13.04 35.49
CA ASN A 32 -12.83 11.78 34.76
C ASN A 32 -13.56 11.98 33.42
N GLU A 33 -14.57 12.87 33.35
CA GLU A 33 -15.25 13.23 32.11
C GLU A 33 -14.28 13.92 31.12
N ASP A 34 -13.47 14.86 31.59
CA ASP A 34 -12.49 15.58 30.79
C ASP A 34 -11.38 14.65 30.32
N LEU A 35 -10.87 13.78 31.18
CA LEU A 35 -9.88 12.77 30.82
C LEU A 35 -10.41 11.81 29.76
N THR A 36 -11.65 11.38 29.89
CA THR A 36 -12.31 10.49 28.91
C THR A 36 -12.43 11.18 27.55
N ARG A 37 -12.79 12.46 27.53
CA ARG A 37 -12.85 13.27 26.30
C ARG A 37 -11.49 13.35 25.62
N GLU A 38 -10.44 13.64 26.39
CA GLU A 38 -9.09 13.78 25.86
C GLU A 38 -8.56 12.43 25.31
N ILE A 39 -8.81 11.33 26.03
CA ILE A 39 -8.45 9.98 25.55
C ILE A 39 -9.16 9.66 24.21
N ASN A 40 -10.45 9.96 24.11
CA ASN A 40 -11.21 9.72 22.89
C ASN A 40 -10.72 10.59 21.73
N LYS A 41 -10.35 11.84 21.99
CA LYS A 41 -9.78 12.74 21.01
C LYS A 41 -8.43 12.20 20.50
N ARG A 42 -7.54 11.81 21.42
CA ARG A 42 -6.24 11.22 21.05
C ARG A 42 -6.39 9.95 20.22
N LYS A 43 -7.29 9.04 20.59
CA LYS A 43 -7.58 7.82 19.81
C LYS A 43 -8.05 8.13 18.39
N ARG A 44 -8.89 9.17 18.20
CA ARG A 44 -9.33 9.60 16.87
C ARG A 44 -8.17 10.12 16.04
N VAL A 45 -7.37 11.02 16.61
CA VAL A 45 -6.20 11.60 15.93
C VAL A 45 -5.18 10.51 15.56
N GLU A 46 -4.91 9.59 16.48
CA GLU A 46 -4.01 8.46 16.22
C GLU A 46 -4.52 7.58 15.07
N LYS A 47 -5.83 7.29 15.05
CA LYS A 47 -6.45 6.51 13.96
C LYS A 47 -6.32 7.21 12.60
N GLU A 48 -6.57 8.53 12.55
CA GLU A 48 -6.41 9.31 11.32
C GLU A 48 -4.94 9.39 10.88
N LEU A 49 -4.02 9.59 11.84
CA LEU A 49 -2.58 9.61 11.56
C LEU A 49 -2.09 8.28 10.98
N ARG A 50 -2.55 7.16 11.54
CA ARG A 50 -2.23 5.82 11.00
C ARG A 50 -2.73 5.64 9.58
N LYS A 51 -3.94 6.09 9.26
CA LYS A 51 -4.47 6.03 7.88
C LYS A 51 -3.62 6.84 6.90
N VAL A 52 -3.29 8.09 7.26
CA VAL A 52 -2.47 8.97 6.42
C VAL A 52 -1.06 8.39 6.24
N SER A 53 -0.45 7.90 7.32
CA SER A 53 0.88 7.28 7.27
C SER A 53 0.90 6.01 6.40
N HIS A 54 -0.12 5.16 6.52
CA HIS A 54 -0.24 3.95 5.70
C HIS A 54 -0.40 4.30 4.21
N GLY A 55 -1.32 5.21 3.87
CA GLY A 55 -1.52 5.65 2.49
C GLY A 55 -0.29 6.31 1.88
N SER A 56 0.49 7.06 2.68
CA SER A 56 1.76 7.64 2.21
C SER A 56 2.82 6.57 1.95
N GLY A 57 2.89 5.52 2.79
CA GLY A 57 3.81 4.39 2.61
C GLY A 57 3.54 3.62 1.33
N GLU A 58 2.27 3.29 1.04
CA GLU A 58 1.89 2.60 -0.20
C GLU A 58 2.20 3.45 -1.44
N ARG A 59 1.96 4.75 -1.38
CA ARG A 59 2.28 5.66 -2.49
C ARG A 59 3.78 5.78 -2.77
N ILE A 60 4.62 5.70 -1.73
CA ILE A 60 6.08 5.65 -1.89
C ILE A 60 6.51 4.36 -2.59
N LYS A 61 5.94 3.21 -2.22
CA LYS A 61 6.23 1.92 -2.88
C LYS A 61 5.84 1.95 -4.36
N GLU A 62 4.65 2.45 -4.68
CA GLU A 62 4.16 2.64 -6.05
C GLU A 62 5.15 3.50 -6.87
N LEU A 63 5.50 4.68 -6.36
CA LEU A 63 6.43 5.58 -7.03
C LEU A 63 7.81 4.95 -7.24
N ASN A 64 8.33 4.25 -6.25
CA ASN A 64 9.62 3.56 -6.35
C ASN A 64 9.59 2.47 -7.42
N CYS A 65 8.52 1.67 -7.51
CA CYS A 65 8.32 0.66 -8.55
C CYS A 65 8.37 1.32 -9.93
N LEU A 66 7.51 2.32 -10.15
CA LEU A 66 7.40 3.00 -11.43
C LEU A 66 8.68 3.74 -11.84
N TYR A 67 9.39 4.30 -10.88
CA TYR A 67 10.70 4.92 -11.09
C TYR A 67 11.75 3.87 -11.50
N SER A 68 11.82 2.75 -10.78
CA SER A 68 12.77 1.66 -11.09
C SER A 68 12.54 1.08 -12.47
N ILE A 69 11.27 0.85 -12.85
CA ILE A 69 10.92 0.42 -14.20
C ILE A 69 11.36 1.47 -15.23
N SER A 70 11.12 2.75 -14.97
CA SER A 70 11.51 3.82 -15.90
C SER A 70 13.03 3.90 -16.08
N LYS A 71 13.82 3.56 -15.06
CA LYS A 71 15.29 3.50 -15.12
C LYS A 71 15.82 2.36 -16.00
N LEU A 72 15.07 1.28 -16.19
CA LEU A 72 15.46 0.22 -17.12
C LEU A 72 15.64 0.75 -18.55
N ARG A 73 14.95 1.84 -18.90
CA ARG A 73 15.08 2.48 -20.22
C ARG A 73 16.49 3.02 -20.52
N GLU A 74 17.25 3.32 -19.48
CA GLU A 74 18.65 3.81 -19.60
C GLU A 74 19.67 2.67 -19.83
N ARG A 75 19.22 1.40 -19.67
CA ARG A 75 20.06 0.21 -19.85
C ARG A 75 20.04 -0.19 -21.33
N THR A 76 21.12 0.10 -22.01
CA THR A 76 21.30 -0.23 -23.44
C THR A 76 21.83 -1.65 -23.67
N ASP A 77 22.22 -2.33 -22.62
CA ASP A 77 22.79 -3.67 -22.57
C ASP A 77 21.75 -4.77 -22.31
N PHE A 78 20.49 -4.40 -22.05
CA PHE A 78 19.41 -5.33 -21.76
C PHE A 78 18.60 -5.62 -23.03
N SER A 79 18.29 -6.91 -23.24
CA SER A 79 17.26 -7.33 -24.19
C SER A 79 15.86 -7.00 -23.64
N LEU A 80 14.84 -7.06 -24.50
CA LEU A 80 13.45 -6.92 -24.05
C LEU A 80 13.08 -7.97 -23.00
N GLU A 81 13.54 -9.20 -23.17
CA GLU A 81 13.33 -10.31 -22.24
C GLU A 81 13.95 -10.01 -20.86
N ASP A 82 15.17 -9.47 -20.84
CA ASP A 82 15.85 -9.04 -19.59
C ASP A 82 15.06 -7.94 -18.90
N ILE A 83 14.52 -6.99 -19.66
CA ILE A 83 13.68 -5.91 -19.14
C ILE A 83 12.38 -6.46 -18.55
N LEU A 84 11.69 -7.36 -19.24
CA LEU A 84 10.46 -7.97 -18.76
C LEU A 84 10.70 -8.76 -17.47
N GLN A 85 11.78 -9.51 -17.40
CA GLN A 85 12.17 -10.23 -16.19
C GLN A 85 12.53 -9.28 -15.03
N ALA A 86 13.28 -8.20 -15.29
CA ALA A 86 13.63 -7.21 -14.29
C ALA A 86 12.41 -6.44 -13.76
N ILE A 87 11.41 -6.17 -14.60
CA ILE A 87 10.14 -5.55 -14.17
C ILE A 87 9.44 -6.42 -13.10
N LEU A 88 9.44 -7.73 -13.26
CA LEU A 88 8.82 -8.65 -12.33
C LEU A 88 9.44 -8.56 -10.93
N ASP A 89 10.74 -8.29 -10.81
CA ASP A 89 11.43 -8.15 -9.53
C ASP A 89 11.00 -6.89 -8.76
N PHE A 90 10.48 -5.86 -9.45
CA PHE A 90 9.98 -4.64 -8.83
C PHE A 90 8.52 -4.73 -8.37
N ILE A 91 7.76 -5.75 -8.81
CA ILE A 91 6.34 -5.89 -8.51
C ILE A 91 6.11 -6.28 -7.04
N PRO A 92 6.64 -7.39 -6.50
CA PRO A 92 6.32 -7.81 -5.14
C PRO A 92 6.61 -6.74 -4.06
N PRO A 93 7.75 -6.01 -4.08
CA PRO A 93 8.03 -4.99 -3.06
C PRO A 93 7.05 -3.81 -3.09
N ALA A 94 6.35 -3.60 -4.20
CA ALA A 94 5.42 -2.49 -4.39
C ALA A 94 3.99 -2.81 -3.96
N TRP A 95 3.69 -4.07 -3.68
CA TRP A 95 2.37 -4.52 -3.21
C TRP A 95 2.27 -4.51 -1.68
N GLN A 96 1.04 -4.62 -1.19
CA GLN A 96 0.74 -4.58 0.25
C GLN A 96 1.40 -5.74 1.02
N TYR A 97 1.45 -6.93 0.40
CA TYR A 97 1.98 -8.16 1.00
C TYR A 97 3.12 -8.73 0.16
N PRO A 98 4.33 -8.13 0.20
CA PRO A 98 5.46 -8.52 -0.66
C PRO A 98 5.81 -10.01 -0.61
N GLU A 99 5.71 -10.61 0.58
CA GLU A 99 6.15 -11.99 0.86
C GLU A 99 5.30 -13.03 0.13
N ILE A 100 4.04 -12.71 -0.13
CA ILE A 100 3.07 -13.60 -0.79
C ILE A 100 2.69 -13.12 -2.19
N THR A 101 3.24 -12.00 -2.63
CA THR A 101 3.01 -11.46 -3.97
C THR A 101 3.89 -12.21 -4.97
N CYS A 102 3.27 -12.66 -6.04
CA CYS A 102 3.97 -13.17 -7.21
C CYS A 102 3.37 -12.59 -8.49
N ALA A 103 4.15 -12.58 -9.56
CA ALA A 103 3.73 -11.99 -10.81
C ALA A 103 4.17 -12.81 -12.01
N ARG A 104 3.43 -12.66 -13.12
CA ARG A 104 3.72 -13.27 -14.42
C ARG A 104 3.45 -12.28 -15.54
N ILE A 105 4.35 -12.25 -16.51
CA ILE A 105 4.13 -11.60 -17.81
C ILE A 105 4.06 -12.69 -18.87
N ILE A 106 3.02 -12.66 -19.70
CA ILE A 106 2.91 -13.49 -20.91
C ILE A 106 3.08 -12.54 -22.10
N PHE A 107 4.07 -12.79 -22.94
CA PHE A 107 4.35 -11.99 -24.13
C PHE A 107 4.81 -12.88 -25.29
N ASN A 108 4.17 -12.77 -26.45
CA ASN A 108 4.47 -13.59 -27.64
C ASN A 108 4.52 -15.11 -27.38
N GLY A 109 3.71 -15.60 -26.43
CA GLY A 109 3.69 -17.03 -26.08
C GLY A 109 4.77 -17.44 -25.08
N TYR A 110 5.68 -16.56 -24.71
CA TYR A 110 6.66 -16.79 -23.64
C TYR A 110 6.13 -16.32 -22.31
N GLU A 111 6.50 -17.04 -21.25
CA GLU A 111 6.15 -16.70 -19.87
C GLU A 111 7.39 -16.25 -19.09
N PHE A 112 7.27 -15.10 -18.44
CA PHE A 112 8.24 -14.58 -17.49
C PHE A 112 7.57 -14.57 -16.12
N THR A 113 8.25 -15.03 -15.06
CA THR A 113 7.65 -15.17 -13.73
C THR A 113 8.61 -14.73 -12.64
N THR A 114 8.04 -14.28 -11.51
CA THR A 114 8.80 -14.19 -10.27
C THR A 114 9.20 -15.58 -9.77
N ASN A 115 10.30 -15.68 -9.00
CA ASN A 115 10.82 -16.97 -8.54
C ASN A 115 9.82 -17.76 -7.67
N ASN A 116 8.92 -17.08 -6.98
CA ASN A 116 7.87 -17.66 -6.13
C ASN A 116 6.55 -17.87 -6.85
N TYR A 117 6.48 -17.68 -8.18
CA TYR A 117 5.21 -17.74 -8.91
C TYR A 117 4.52 -19.09 -8.77
N LYS A 118 3.24 -19.02 -8.41
CA LYS A 118 2.28 -20.13 -8.45
C LYS A 118 0.94 -19.58 -8.90
N ASN A 119 0.21 -20.37 -9.68
CA ASN A 119 -1.15 -19.98 -10.06
C ASN A 119 -2.03 -19.96 -8.81
N ALA A 120 -2.56 -18.79 -8.47
CA ALA A 120 -3.39 -18.57 -7.31
C ALA A 120 -4.78 -18.09 -7.73
N SER A 121 -5.77 -18.31 -6.84
CA SER A 121 -7.17 -17.91 -7.08
C SER A 121 -7.33 -16.39 -7.07
N TRP A 122 -6.55 -15.70 -6.23
CA TRP A 122 -6.59 -14.25 -6.09
C TRP A 122 -5.55 -13.60 -6.99
N LYS A 123 -6.03 -12.99 -8.08
CA LYS A 123 -5.14 -12.32 -9.04
C LYS A 123 -5.77 -11.09 -9.65
N LEU A 124 -4.92 -10.10 -9.89
CA LEU A 124 -5.18 -8.98 -10.78
C LEU A 124 -4.58 -9.30 -12.14
N THR A 125 -5.31 -8.98 -13.19
CA THR A 125 -4.85 -9.20 -14.56
C THR A 125 -5.01 -7.92 -15.37
N ARG A 126 -4.01 -7.61 -16.20
CA ARG A 126 -4.06 -6.49 -17.13
C ARG A 126 -3.49 -6.91 -18.49
N ASP A 127 -4.21 -6.57 -19.56
CA ASP A 127 -3.71 -6.76 -20.91
C ASP A 127 -2.64 -5.71 -21.25
N ILE A 128 -1.59 -6.15 -21.95
CA ILE A 128 -0.55 -5.30 -22.48
C ILE A 128 -0.95 -4.94 -23.90
N MET A 129 -1.24 -3.66 -24.14
CA MET A 129 -1.77 -3.17 -25.41
C MET A 129 -0.71 -2.35 -26.14
N VAL A 130 -0.38 -2.71 -27.36
CA VAL A 130 0.53 -2.00 -28.27
C VAL A 130 -0.22 -1.69 -29.54
N TYR A 131 -0.28 -0.42 -29.95
CA TYR A 131 -1.05 0.06 -31.12
C TYR A 131 -2.50 -0.44 -31.15
N SER A 132 -3.16 -0.50 -29.97
CA SER A 132 -4.51 -1.02 -29.77
C SER A 132 -4.68 -2.54 -29.96
N GLU A 133 -3.61 -3.27 -30.14
CA GLU A 133 -3.60 -4.73 -30.20
C GLU A 133 -3.10 -5.32 -28.88
N ARG A 134 -3.75 -6.40 -28.44
CA ARG A 134 -3.31 -7.15 -27.26
C ARG A 134 -2.11 -8.02 -27.62
N VAL A 135 -0.95 -7.68 -27.08
CA VAL A 135 0.30 -8.41 -27.34
C VAL A 135 0.72 -9.31 -26.17
N GLY A 136 0.11 -9.12 -25.02
CA GLY A 136 0.47 -9.89 -23.83
C GLY A 136 -0.47 -9.63 -22.65
N THR A 137 -0.10 -10.17 -21.50
CA THR A 137 -0.84 -10.04 -20.25
C THR A 137 0.12 -9.95 -19.08
N LEU A 138 -0.17 -9.04 -18.14
CA LEU A 138 0.46 -8.96 -16.83
C LEU A 138 -0.52 -9.50 -15.80
N GLU A 139 -0.06 -10.42 -14.95
CA GLU A 139 -0.81 -10.96 -13.82
C GLU A 139 -0.02 -10.75 -12.52
N VAL A 140 -0.70 -10.34 -11.47
CA VAL A 140 -0.15 -10.26 -10.11
C VAL A 140 -1.07 -11.02 -9.18
N CYS A 141 -0.51 -11.93 -8.38
CA CYS A 141 -1.27 -12.86 -7.55
C CYS A 141 -0.82 -12.76 -6.09
N TYR A 142 -1.76 -13.03 -5.17
CA TYR A 142 -1.46 -13.36 -3.79
C TYR A 142 -1.54 -14.87 -3.58
N LEU A 143 -0.48 -15.44 -3.00
CA LEU A 143 -0.36 -16.89 -2.73
C LEU A 143 -1.19 -17.34 -1.53
N GLU A 144 -1.66 -16.40 -0.70
CA GLU A 144 -2.48 -16.65 0.48
C GLU A 144 -3.75 -15.82 0.42
N GLU A 145 -4.82 -16.34 1.01
CA GLU A 145 -6.07 -15.61 1.18
C GLU A 145 -5.87 -14.46 2.20
N LYS A 146 -6.35 -13.27 1.84
CA LYS A 146 -6.37 -12.10 2.70
C LYS A 146 -7.80 -11.55 2.79
N LEU A 147 -8.01 -10.63 3.73
CA LEU A 147 -9.31 -9.98 3.90
C LEU A 147 -9.72 -9.28 2.60
N GLU A 148 -11.01 -9.33 2.29
CA GLU A 148 -11.58 -8.58 1.18
C GLU A 148 -11.41 -7.08 1.40
N LEU A 149 -10.96 -6.40 0.35
CA LEU A 149 -10.74 -4.96 0.26
C LEU A 149 -11.53 -4.40 -0.93
N ASP A 150 -10.90 -3.61 -1.79
CA ASP A 150 -11.56 -2.95 -2.92
C ASP A 150 -11.86 -3.92 -4.09
N GLU A 151 -10.90 -4.78 -4.43
CA GLU A 151 -11.02 -5.82 -5.45
C GLU A 151 -10.53 -7.18 -4.92
N GLY A 152 -11.40 -7.91 -4.21
CA GLY A 152 -10.97 -9.06 -3.44
C GLY A 152 -9.96 -8.64 -2.37
N PRO A 153 -8.77 -9.24 -2.29
CA PRO A 153 -7.76 -8.86 -1.30
C PRO A 153 -6.88 -7.68 -1.72
N PHE A 154 -7.14 -7.06 -2.90
CA PHE A 154 -6.32 -6.00 -3.47
C PHE A 154 -6.87 -4.61 -3.17
N LEU A 155 -5.96 -3.65 -3.01
CA LEU A 155 -6.27 -2.24 -2.90
C LEU A 155 -6.56 -1.63 -4.28
N LYS A 156 -7.33 -0.55 -4.30
CA LYS A 156 -7.53 0.24 -5.53
C LYS A 156 -6.22 0.81 -6.08
N GLU A 157 -5.29 1.17 -5.20
CA GLU A 157 -3.95 1.62 -5.56
C GLU A 157 -3.17 0.53 -6.31
N GLU A 158 -3.31 -0.73 -5.92
CA GLU A 158 -2.67 -1.87 -6.58
C GLU A 158 -3.26 -2.11 -7.98
N ARG A 159 -4.57 -1.88 -8.16
CA ARG A 159 -5.19 -1.87 -9.49
C ARG A 159 -4.60 -0.77 -10.38
N ASN A 160 -4.47 0.43 -9.86
CA ASN A 160 -3.87 1.54 -10.59
C ASN A 160 -2.40 1.27 -10.94
N LEU A 161 -1.68 0.62 -10.02
CA LEU A 161 -0.28 0.29 -10.23
C LEU A 161 -0.09 -0.76 -11.33
N ILE A 162 -0.88 -1.84 -11.35
CA ILE A 162 -0.79 -2.85 -12.43
C ILE A 162 -1.10 -2.23 -13.79
N ASP A 163 -2.07 -1.31 -13.87
CA ASP A 163 -2.39 -0.57 -15.09
C ASP A 163 -1.18 0.25 -15.56
N ALA A 164 -0.56 1.01 -14.66
CA ALA A 164 0.62 1.82 -14.95
C ALA A 164 1.86 0.99 -15.32
N VAL A 165 2.03 -0.19 -14.72
CA VAL A 165 3.11 -1.13 -15.08
C VAL A 165 2.89 -1.70 -16.48
N ALA A 166 1.67 -2.15 -16.79
CA ALA A 166 1.33 -2.68 -18.11
C ALA A 166 1.55 -1.63 -19.23
N GLU A 167 1.19 -0.36 -18.99
CA GLU A 167 1.47 0.73 -19.93
C GLU A 167 2.98 0.95 -20.16
N ARG A 168 3.81 0.78 -19.12
CA ARG A 168 5.27 0.89 -19.26
C ARG A 168 5.85 -0.27 -20.04
N ILE A 169 5.36 -1.49 -19.79
CA ILE A 169 5.74 -2.67 -20.57
C ILE A 169 5.41 -2.44 -22.04
N ALA A 170 4.21 -1.97 -22.35
CA ALA A 170 3.81 -1.65 -23.72
C ALA A 170 4.79 -0.68 -24.39
N LYS A 171 5.24 0.38 -23.70
CA LYS A 171 6.22 1.35 -24.23
C LYS A 171 7.60 0.74 -24.52
N PHE A 172 8.04 -0.23 -23.72
CA PHE A 172 9.27 -0.97 -24.01
C PHE A 172 9.13 -1.80 -25.28
N ILE A 173 8.00 -2.50 -25.43
CA ILE A 173 7.71 -3.31 -26.61
C ILE A 173 7.58 -2.43 -27.87
N GLU A 174 6.86 -1.31 -27.80
CA GLU A 174 6.72 -0.34 -28.89
C GLU A 174 8.10 0.14 -29.39
N ARG A 175 8.97 0.48 -28.45
CA ARG A 175 10.33 0.93 -28.76
C ARG A 175 11.14 -0.17 -29.45
N GLU A 176 11.14 -1.38 -28.92
CA GLU A 176 11.86 -2.52 -29.52
C GLU A 176 11.40 -2.79 -30.95
N TRP A 177 10.09 -2.78 -31.20
CA TRP A 177 9.55 -2.95 -32.54
C TRP A 177 9.95 -1.82 -33.49
N ALA A 178 9.97 -0.59 -33.03
CA ALA A 178 10.41 0.54 -33.83
C ALA A 178 11.92 0.45 -34.17
N GLU A 179 12.75 0.05 -33.23
CA GLU A 179 14.19 -0.14 -33.43
C GLU A 179 14.46 -1.30 -34.43
N ASP A 180 13.69 -2.38 -34.33
CA ASP A 180 13.74 -3.52 -35.27
C ASP A 180 13.35 -3.12 -36.68
N GLU A 181 12.31 -2.35 -36.85
CA GLU A 181 11.87 -1.83 -38.14
C GLU A 181 12.95 -0.96 -38.81
N ILE A 182 13.55 -0.05 -38.06
CA ILE A 182 14.65 0.81 -38.52
C ILE A 182 15.84 -0.04 -38.94
N ARG A 183 16.22 -1.06 -38.14
CA ARG A 183 17.31 -1.97 -38.46
C ARG A 183 17.06 -2.73 -39.76
N LYS A 184 15.87 -3.29 -39.94
CA LYS A 184 15.47 -3.99 -41.16
C LYS A 184 15.52 -3.09 -42.41
N HIS A 185 15.08 -1.83 -42.30
CA HIS A 185 15.14 -0.86 -43.38
C HIS A 185 16.58 -0.51 -43.76
N ARG A 186 17.47 -0.30 -42.79
CA ARG A 186 18.88 -0.03 -43.00
C ARG A 186 19.57 -1.19 -43.73
N ASP A 187 19.37 -2.42 -43.25
CA ASP A 187 19.98 -3.62 -43.80
C ASP A 187 19.53 -3.92 -45.24
N ARG A 188 18.31 -3.50 -45.60
CA ARG A 188 17.81 -3.57 -46.98
C ARG A 188 18.47 -2.52 -47.89
N ALA A 189 18.66 -1.31 -47.39
CA ALA A 189 19.30 -0.22 -48.11
C ALA A 189 20.79 -0.49 -48.42
N GLU A 190 21.51 -1.16 -47.50
CA GLU A 190 22.92 -1.53 -47.67
C GLU A 190 23.16 -2.68 -48.67
N LYS A 191 22.10 -3.46 -48.98
CA LYS A 191 22.15 -4.60 -49.92
C LYS A 191 21.68 -4.28 -51.35
N SER A 192 21.22 -3.04 -51.59
CA SER A 192 20.77 -2.55 -52.90
C SER A 192 21.83 -1.72 -53.57
#